data_e03a70aacef4372a7144af6c4e764731
#
_entry.id   e03a70aacef4372a7144af6c4e764731
#
_cell.length_a   1.000
_cell.length_b   1.000
_cell.length_c   1.000
_cell.angle_alpha   90.00
_cell.angle_beta   90.00
_cell.angle_gamma   90.00
#
_symmetry.space_group_name_H-M   'P 1'
#
loop_
_entity.id
_entity.type
_entity.pdbx_description
1 polymer ?
#
loop_
_entity_poly.entity_id
_entity_poly.type
_entity_poly.pdbx_seq_one_letter_code
_entity_poly.pdbx_strand_id
1 'polypeptide(L)'
;MKNLITTFFFSFLIFSCQSEAATSQEVESEIVVAVPPEKIAKERVLVWEDEFDGTTLNLNNWSFELGDGCPNLCGWGNNELQSYTDQNHRLEDGMLIISAKEESNYTSTRILTKGKQEFTYGRIETRVKVPTGAGLWPAFWALGADIDTNSWPDCGEIDIMEYVGKNPGRVFTSVHTRSSHGNTINTKTTSAPNIEDDFHVFAINWTESYIDFYLDENRVYRYAAQIQTAENWPFNKAFFLLINLAVGGNFGGPVANSVEFPKEYFIDYVRVYQ
;
A
#
# COMPACT_ATOMS: atom_id res chain seq x y z
N MET A 1 -38.60 -23.37 -63.03
CA MET A 1 -39.91 -22.77 -63.27
C MET A 1 -39.86 -21.40 -62.64
N LYS A 2 -39.53 -20.38 -63.43
CA LYS A 2 -40.38 -19.38 -64.11
C LYS A 2 -41.40 -18.76 -63.14
N ASN A 3 -41.22 -17.48 -62.80
CA ASN A 3 -41.86 -16.27 -63.34
C ASN A 3 -41.40 -15.08 -62.45
N LEU A 4 -40.77 -14.11 -62.87
CA LEU A 4 -40.89 -12.92 -63.74
C LEU A 4 -42.31 -12.30 -63.78
N ILE A 5 -42.43 -11.03 -63.41
CA ILE A 5 -43.28 -9.91 -63.88
C ILE A 5 -43.06 -8.73 -62.94
N THR A 6 -42.34 -7.65 -63.30
CA THR A 6 -42.64 -6.50 -64.18
C THR A 6 -43.27 -5.33 -63.39
N THR A 7 -42.51 -4.31 -63.32
CA THR A 7 -42.64 -2.86 -63.35
C THR A 7 -44.03 -2.22 -63.41
N PHE A 8 -44.24 -1.17 -62.60
CA PHE A 8 -44.91 0.04 -63.07
C PHE A 8 -44.43 1.30 -62.37
N PHE A 9 -43.99 2.25 -63.15
CA PHE A 9 -43.69 3.66 -62.82
C PHE A 9 -45.02 4.40 -62.64
N PHE A 10 -45.13 5.26 -61.62
CA PHE A 10 -46.02 6.41 -61.69
C PHE A 10 -45.36 7.60 -61.02
N SER A 11 -45.02 8.57 -61.86
CA SER A 11 -44.55 9.89 -61.54
C SER A 11 -45.75 10.77 -61.22
N PHE A 12 -45.75 11.43 -60.03
CA PHE A 12 -46.65 12.58 -59.83
C PHE A 12 -45.84 13.72 -59.21
N LEU A 13 -45.64 14.73 -60.05
CA LEU A 13 -45.21 16.07 -59.64
C LEU A 13 -46.45 16.78 -59.06
N ILE A 14 -46.36 17.31 -57.86
CA ILE A 14 -47.19 18.44 -57.43
C ILE A 14 -46.32 19.47 -56.71
N PHE A 15 -46.60 20.67 -57.05
CA PHE A 15 -45.99 21.94 -56.72
C PHE A 15 -46.14 22.35 -55.25
N SER A 16 -45.04 22.93 -54.75
CA SER A 16 -44.92 24.17 -53.96
C SER A 16 -46.00 24.58 -52.94
N CYS A 17 -45.60 24.65 -51.69
CA CYS A 17 -45.83 25.87 -50.91
C CYS A 17 -44.74 26.01 -49.81
N GLN A 18 -43.90 27.03 -49.93
CA GLN A 18 -42.97 27.43 -48.87
C GLN A 18 -43.77 28.06 -47.76
N SER A 19 -43.61 27.57 -46.54
CA SER A 19 -43.84 28.32 -45.30
C SER A 19 -42.57 28.31 -44.53
N GLU A 20 -41.93 29.47 -44.39
CA GLU A 20 -40.82 29.72 -43.49
C GLU A 20 -41.29 29.43 -42.05
N ALA A 21 -40.78 28.36 -41.46
CA ALA A 21 -40.88 28.16 -40.03
C ALA A 21 -39.57 28.69 -39.39
N ALA A 22 -39.70 29.74 -38.62
CA ALA A 22 -38.63 30.26 -37.80
C ALA A 22 -38.15 29.18 -36.81
N THR A 23 -36.90 28.75 -36.99
CA THR A 23 -36.21 27.85 -36.04
C THR A 23 -35.80 28.70 -34.86
N SER A 24 -36.51 28.57 -33.74
CA SER A 24 -36.03 29.01 -32.45
C SER A 24 -34.89 28.10 -32.03
N GLN A 25 -33.65 28.61 -32.05
CA GLN A 25 -32.53 27.97 -31.39
C GLN A 25 -32.75 28.08 -29.89
N GLU A 26 -33.08 26.98 -29.23
CA GLU A 26 -32.91 26.82 -27.79
C GLU A 26 -31.42 26.87 -27.51
N VAL A 27 -30.98 27.96 -26.88
CA VAL A 27 -29.64 28.04 -26.28
C VAL A 27 -29.70 27.20 -25.02
N GLU A 28 -29.23 25.97 -25.11
CA GLU A 28 -28.95 25.11 -23.92
C GLU A 28 -27.86 25.80 -23.12
N SER A 29 -28.22 26.45 -22.03
CA SER A 29 -27.26 27.00 -21.09
C SER A 29 -26.53 25.87 -20.40
N GLU A 30 -25.30 25.57 -20.80
CA GLU A 30 -24.40 24.73 -20.02
C GLU A 30 -24.30 25.29 -18.61
N ILE A 31 -24.84 24.54 -17.65
CA ILE A 31 -24.61 24.79 -16.25
C ILE A 31 -23.16 24.43 -15.98
N VAL A 32 -22.26 25.40 -16.05
CA VAL A 32 -20.90 25.28 -15.55
C VAL A 32 -20.99 25.14 -14.04
N VAL A 33 -21.03 23.91 -13.55
CA VAL A 33 -20.87 23.63 -12.14
C VAL A 33 -19.44 24.07 -11.78
N ALA A 34 -19.33 25.23 -11.14
CA ALA A 34 -18.06 25.68 -10.60
C ALA A 34 -17.55 24.61 -9.60
N VAL A 35 -16.53 23.85 -10.01
CA VAL A 35 -15.80 22.99 -9.10
C VAL A 35 -15.18 23.93 -8.05
N PRO A 36 -15.46 23.74 -6.75
CA PRO A 36 -14.85 24.56 -5.72
C PRO A 36 -13.32 24.52 -5.91
N PRO A 37 -12.58 25.62 -5.75
CA PRO A 37 -11.13 25.60 -5.87
C PRO A 37 -10.61 24.54 -4.89
N GLU A 38 -9.86 23.59 -5.44
CA GLU A 38 -9.17 22.57 -4.66
C GLU A 38 -8.37 23.32 -3.59
N LYS A 39 -8.67 23.05 -2.33
CA LYS A 39 -8.05 23.71 -1.19
C LYS A 39 -6.55 23.51 -1.39
N ILE A 40 -5.78 24.58 -1.64
CA ILE A 40 -4.34 24.53 -1.89
C ILE A 40 -3.76 23.60 -0.81
N ALA A 41 -3.23 22.47 -1.22
CA ALA A 41 -2.68 21.50 -0.28
C ALA A 41 -1.59 22.25 0.50
N LYS A 42 -1.74 22.33 1.82
CA LYS A 42 -0.74 22.94 2.71
C LYS A 42 0.61 22.31 2.33
N GLU A 43 1.60 23.14 2.04
CA GLU A 43 2.95 22.66 1.72
C GLU A 43 3.40 21.75 2.87
N ARG A 44 3.68 20.50 2.56
CA ARG A 44 4.08 19.51 3.55
C ARG A 44 5.53 19.74 3.91
N VAL A 45 5.81 19.83 5.21
CA VAL A 45 7.16 19.99 5.73
C VAL A 45 7.68 18.61 6.13
N LEU A 46 8.91 18.29 5.75
CA LEU A 46 9.62 17.12 6.25
C LEU A 46 9.80 17.29 7.76
N VAL A 47 9.20 16.39 8.55
CA VAL A 47 9.24 16.46 10.03
C VAL A 47 10.12 15.39 10.64
N TRP A 48 10.36 14.30 9.92
CA TRP A 48 11.27 13.24 10.33
C TRP A 48 11.72 12.42 9.12
N GLU A 49 12.97 11.96 9.21
CA GLU A 49 13.57 11.08 8.21
C GLU A 49 14.62 10.16 8.86
N ASP A 50 14.87 9.02 8.20
CA ASP A 50 16.06 8.22 8.35
C ASP A 50 16.54 7.82 6.94
N GLU A 51 17.69 8.37 6.56
CA GLU A 51 18.35 8.12 5.26
C GLU A 51 19.36 6.99 5.35
N PHE A 52 19.49 6.36 6.52
CA PHE A 52 20.40 5.26 6.81
C PHE A 52 21.87 5.51 6.45
N ASP A 53 22.30 6.78 6.43
CA ASP A 53 23.65 7.23 6.09
C ASP A 53 24.72 6.84 7.13
N GLY A 54 24.30 6.33 8.29
CA GLY A 54 25.17 5.93 9.37
C GLY A 54 25.93 4.64 9.08
N THR A 55 26.80 4.27 10.02
CA THR A 55 27.48 2.95 10.02
C THR A 55 26.77 1.92 10.88
N THR A 56 25.82 2.36 11.71
CA THR A 56 24.99 1.52 12.59
C THR A 56 23.58 2.10 12.67
N LEU A 57 22.59 1.24 12.86
CA LEU A 57 21.20 1.65 13.03
C LEU A 57 21.05 2.65 14.18
N ASN A 58 20.33 3.74 13.93
CA ASN A 58 20.09 4.77 14.94
C ASN A 58 19.07 4.28 15.97
N LEU A 59 19.54 3.80 17.10
CA LEU A 59 18.70 3.30 18.18
C LEU A 59 17.89 4.37 18.92
N ASN A 60 18.06 5.67 18.63
CA ASN A 60 17.13 6.70 19.06
C ASN A 60 15.84 6.70 18.23
N ASN A 61 15.89 6.20 17.00
CA ASN A 61 14.74 6.07 16.10
C ASN A 61 14.13 4.68 16.14
N TRP A 62 14.97 3.63 16.23
CA TRP A 62 14.57 2.25 16.03
C TRP A 62 14.83 1.36 17.25
N SER A 63 14.01 0.35 17.42
CA SER A 63 14.21 -0.80 18.30
C SER A 63 14.12 -2.07 17.49
N PHE A 64 14.67 -3.17 18.01
CA PHE A 64 14.48 -4.50 17.43
C PHE A 64 13.36 -5.23 18.15
N GLU A 65 12.52 -5.96 17.42
CA GLU A 65 11.77 -7.09 17.93
C GLU A 65 12.58 -8.36 17.70
N LEU A 66 12.71 -9.20 18.73
CA LEU A 66 13.59 -10.36 18.73
C LEU A 66 12.80 -11.65 18.93
N GLY A 67 13.35 -12.75 18.40
CA GLY A 67 12.78 -14.09 18.54
C GLY A 67 11.70 -14.41 17.51
N ASP A 68 10.90 -15.42 17.84
CA ASP A 68 9.82 -15.94 17.00
C ASP A 68 8.42 -15.55 17.50
N GLY A 69 8.35 -14.59 18.42
CA GLY A 69 7.11 -14.13 19.06
C GLY A 69 6.60 -15.00 20.21
N CYS A 70 7.22 -16.17 20.46
CA CYS A 70 6.82 -17.02 21.59
C CYS A 70 7.24 -16.41 22.94
N PRO A 71 6.49 -16.68 24.05
CA PRO A 71 5.29 -17.53 24.10
C PRO A 71 3.97 -16.83 23.75
N ASN A 72 3.97 -15.50 23.59
CA ASN A 72 2.72 -14.73 23.51
C ASN A 72 2.12 -14.70 22.12
N LEU A 73 2.96 -14.69 21.06
CA LEU A 73 2.55 -14.57 19.67
C LEU A 73 3.44 -15.42 18.77
N CYS A 74 3.49 -16.74 19.03
CA CYS A 74 4.37 -17.65 18.30
C CYS A 74 4.16 -17.59 16.78
N GLY A 75 5.27 -17.55 16.01
CA GLY A 75 5.25 -17.31 14.56
C GLY A 75 4.66 -15.96 14.22
N TRP A 76 4.77 -14.98 15.14
CA TRP A 76 4.25 -13.61 15.02
C TRP A 76 2.75 -13.56 14.66
N GLY A 77 1.99 -14.62 15.09
CA GLY A 77 0.57 -14.77 14.80
C GLY A 77 0.23 -15.19 13.36
N ASN A 78 1.24 -15.34 12.52
CA ASN A 78 1.11 -15.60 11.07
C ASN A 78 1.74 -16.94 10.65
N ASN A 79 2.18 -17.80 11.60
CA ASN A 79 2.97 -19.00 11.34
C ASN A 79 4.28 -18.70 10.58
N GLU A 80 4.88 -17.55 10.82
CA GLU A 80 6.18 -17.17 10.27
C GLU A 80 7.27 -18.12 10.79
N LEU A 81 8.27 -18.39 9.96
CA LEU A 81 9.28 -19.43 10.22
C LEU A 81 10.58 -18.89 10.83
N GLN A 82 10.84 -17.60 10.68
CA GLN A 82 12.08 -16.98 11.16
C GLN A 82 12.02 -16.60 12.63
N SER A 83 13.20 -16.59 13.26
CA SER A 83 13.47 -15.79 14.43
C SER A 83 14.07 -14.45 14.01
N TYR A 84 13.54 -13.35 14.49
CA TYR A 84 14.13 -12.03 14.30
C TYR A 84 15.31 -11.82 15.24
N THR A 85 16.37 -11.23 14.70
CA THR A 85 17.60 -10.92 15.40
C THR A 85 18.06 -9.48 15.10
N ASP A 86 18.96 -8.97 15.92
CA ASP A 86 19.68 -7.72 15.68
C ASP A 86 20.97 -7.91 14.85
N GLN A 87 21.20 -9.13 14.31
CA GLN A 87 22.40 -9.49 13.52
C GLN A 87 22.10 -9.67 12.02
N ASN A 88 20.83 -9.61 11.63
CA ASN A 88 20.41 -9.83 10.25
C ASN A 88 20.19 -8.52 9.49
N HIS A 89 20.86 -7.44 9.90
CA HIS A 89 20.84 -6.17 9.19
C HIS A 89 22.25 -5.59 9.06
N ARG A 90 22.42 -4.67 8.13
CA ARG A 90 23.59 -3.80 8.01
C ARG A 90 23.20 -2.48 7.37
N LEU A 91 23.99 -1.46 7.60
CA LEU A 91 23.97 -0.21 6.85
C LEU A 91 25.14 -0.20 5.88
N GLU A 92 24.85 -0.01 4.61
CA GLU A 92 25.84 -0.01 3.54
C GLU A 92 25.35 0.88 2.39
N ASP A 93 26.23 1.72 1.87
CA ASP A 93 25.97 2.65 0.76
C ASP A 93 24.72 3.54 0.95
N GLY A 94 24.49 4.02 2.20
CA GLY A 94 23.34 4.86 2.53
C GLY A 94 22.02 4.09 2.55
N MET A 95 22.03 2.80 2.83
CA MET A 95 20.85 1.96 2.88
C MET A 95 20.83 1.07 4.11
N LEU A 96 19.63 0.80 4.63
CA LEU A 96 19.40 -0.33 5.52
C LEU A 96 19.15 -1.58 4.67
N ILE A 97 19.92 -2.63 4.92
CA ILE A 97 19.79 -3.93 4.26
C ILE A 97 19.40 -4.97 5.30
N ILE A 98 18.24 -5.57 5.16
CA ILE A 98 17.77 -6.67 5.99
C ILE A 98 18.01 -7.98 5.25
N SER A 99 18.73 -8.92 5.88
CA SER A 99 19.09 -10.20 5.30
C SER A 99 18.30 -11.33 5.96
N ALA A 100 17.44 -12.01 5.21
CA ALA A 100 16.94 -13.32 5.60
C ALA A 100 18.01 -14.37 5.35
N LYS A 101 18.29 -15.23 6.33
CA LYS A 101 19.27 -16.31 6.27
C LYS A 101 18.62 -17.63 6.62
N GLU A 102 19.18 -18.70 6.04
CA GLU A 102 18.86 -20.09 6.41
C GLU A 102 20.13 -20.77 6.88
N GLU A 103 20.17 -21.17 8.13
CA GLU A 103 21.24 -21.94 8.74
C GLU A 103 20.65 -23.23 9.32
N SER A 104 20.57 -23.36 10.65
CA SER A 104 19.75 -24.41 11.29
C SER A 104 18.26 -24.05 11.31
N ASN A 105 17.96 -22.77 11.30
CA ASN A 105 16.62 -22.17 11.25
C ASN A 105 16.69 -20.91 10.37
N TYR A 106 15.52 -20.37 10.00
CA TYR A 106 15.46 -19.05 9.35
C TYR A 106 15.68 -17.94 10.38
N THR A 107 16.47 -16.96 10.00
CA THR A 107 16.67 -15.73 10.78
C THR A 107 16.50 -14.52 9.88
N SER A 108 16.05 -13.39 10.45
CA SER A 108 15.85 -12.13 9.76
C SER A 108 15.89 -10.96 10.75
N THR A 109 15.50 -9.77 10.33
CA THR A 109 15.39 -8.58 11.20
C THR A 109 14.01 -7.94 11.06
N ARG A 110 13.50 -7.47 12.21
CA ARG A 110 12.34 -6.58 12.34
C ARG A 110 12.69 -5.42 13.25
N ILE A 111 12.50 -4.21 12.72
CA ILE A 111 12.72 -2.95 13.44
C ILE A 111 11.43 -2.16 13.55
N LEU A 112 11.31 -1.36 14.59
CA LEU A 112 10.14 -0.54 14.85
C LEU A 112 10.50 0.77 15.55
N THR A 113 9.66 1.80 15.35
CA THR A 113 9.83 3.11 15.97
C THR A 113 9.02 3.31 17.25
N LYS A 114 8.37 2.26 17.79
CA LYS A 114 7.50 2.31 18.97
C LYS A 114 8.16 2.99 20.16
N GLY A 115 7.48 3.98 20.75
CA GLY A 115 7.96 4.74 21.90
C GLY A 115 9.11 5.70 21.60
N LYS A 116 9.46 5.88 20.31
CA LYS A 116 10.55 6.75 19.84
C LYS A 116 10.06 7.75 18.82
N GLN A 117 9.50 7.28 17.71
CA GLN A 117 8.92 8.10 16.65
C GLN A 117 7.52 7.59 16.34
N GLU A 118 6.53 8.43 16.58
CA GLU A 118 5.13 8.11 16.39
C GLU A 118 4.45 9.29 15.69
N PHE A 119 3.59 8.99 14.71
CA PHE A 119 3.02 10.00 13.84
C PHE A 119 1.51 9.90 13.79
N THR A 120 0.83 11.04 13.64
CA THR A 120 -0.60 11.12 13.37
C THR A 120 -0.78 11.97 12.14
N TYR A 121 -1.32 11.36 11.06
CA TYR A 121 -1.52 11.99 9.75
C TYR A 121 -0.21 12.39 9.04
N GLY A 122 -0.35 12.84 7.81
CA GLY A 122 0.75 13.27 6.97
C GLY A 122 1.03 12.35 5.80
N ARG A 123 2.14 12.58 5.11
CA ARG A 123 2.69 11.66 4.12
C ARG A 123 3.79 10.86 4.79
N ILE A 124 3.71 9.56 4.71
CA ILE A 124 4.74 8.62 5.15
C ILE A 124 5.19 7.84 3.92
N GLU A 125 6.49 7.81 3.67
CA GLU A 125 7.03 7.12 2.50
C GLU A 125 8.34 6.40 2.78
N THR A 126 8.58 5.37 2.01
CA THR A 126 9.85 4.64 1.96
C THR A 126 10.21 4.32 0.51
N ARG A 127 11.51 4.25 0.21
CA ARG A 127 12.01 3.76 -1.07
C ARG A 127 12.73 2.44 -0.84
N VAL A 128 12.26 1.37 -1.48
CA VAL A 128 12.73 0.02 -1.20
C VAL A 128 12.90 -0.80 -2.48
N LYS A 129 13.78 -1.82 -2.40
CA LYS A 129 13.88 -2.90 -3.39
C LYS A 129 13.61 -4.23 -2.69
N VAL A 130 12.58 -4.94 -3.17
CA VAL A 130 12.11 -6.18 -2.56
C VAL A 130 12.92 -7.39 -3.02
N PRO A 131 13.14 -8.41 -2.15
CA PRO A 131 13.79 -9.65 -2.53
C PRO A 131 12.89 -10.53 -3.39
N THR A 132 13.50 -11.36 -4.23
CA THR A 132 12.80 -12.39 -5.03
C THR A 132 12.84 -13.75 -4.37
N GLY A 133 11.77 -14.53 -4.49
CA GLY A 133 11.70 -15.92 -4.06
C GLY A 133 10.44 -16.24 -3.23
N ALA A 134 9.75 -17.32 -3.61
CA ALA A 134 8.54 -17.76 -2.89
C ALA A 134 8.85 -18.08 -1.42
N GLY A 135 8.02 -17.62 -0.52
CA GLY A 135 8.21 -17.72 0.93
C GLY A 135 8.85 -16.48 1.56
N LEU A 136 9.27 -15.47 0.77
CA LEU A 136 9.73 -14.19 1.31
C LEU A 136 8.57 -13.21 1.40
N TRP A 137 8.55 -12.43 2.50
CA TRP A 137 7.48 -11.48 2.79
C TRP A 137 8.06 -10.22 3.46
N PRO A 138 8.66 -9.30 2.68
CA PRO A 138 9.04 -7.98 3.15
C PRO A 138 7.80 -7.10 3.37
N ALA A 139 7.85 -6.25 4.40
CA ALA A 139 6.79 -5.30 4.70
C ALA A 139 7.34 -3.97 5.23
N PHE A 140 6.60 -2.89 4.93
CA PHE A 140 6.66 -1.58 5.56
C PHE A 140 5.24 -1.20 5.98
N TRP A 141 5.01 -1.04 7.27
CA TRP A 141 3.69 -0.93 7.86
C TRP A 141 3.68 -0.12 9.15
N ALA A 142 2.50 0.11 9.71
CA ALA A 142 2.33 0.90 10.93
C ALA A 142 1.27 0.29 11.84
N LEU A 143 1.48 0.38 13.16
CA LEU A 143 0.55 -0.03 14.19
C LEU A 143 0.20 1.12 15.12
N GLY A 144 -1.03 1.11 15.63
CA GLY A 144 -1.48 2.08 16.62
C GLY A 144 -0.61 2.07 17.87
N ALA A 145 -0.13 3.26 18.30
CA ALA A 145 0.80 3.41 19.41
C ALA A 145 0.22 2.95 20.76
N ASP A 146 -1.10 2.82 20.84
CA ASP A 146 -1.82 2.33 22.02
C ASP A 146 -1.96 0.80 22.10
N ILE A 147 -1.25 0.04 21.26
CA ILE A 147 -1.34 -1.43 21.16
C ILE A 147 -1.20 -2.16 22.51
N ASP A 148 -0.44 -1.62 23.45
CA ASP A 148 -0.25 -2.24 24.76
C ASP A 148 -1.50 -2.21 25.65
N THR A 149 -2.41 -1.27 25.38
CA THR A 149 -3.69 -1.11 26.12
C THR A 149 -4.90 -1.41 25.27
N ASN A 150 -4.78 -1.28 23.95
CA ASN A 150 -5.81 -1.52 22.97
C ASN A 150 -5.27 -2.51 21.93
N SER A 151 -5.35 -3.81 22.25
CA SER A 151 -4.73 -4.86 21.46
C SER A 151 -5.21 -4.92 20.02
N TRP A 152 -4.41 -5.50 19.15
CA TRP A 152 -4.79 -5.77 17.77
C TRP A 152 -6.07 -6.65 17.70
N PRO A 153 -7.03 -6.37 16.80
CA PRO A 153 -6.97 -5.37 15.71
C PRO A 153 -7.50 -3.97 16.08
N ASP A 154 -7.87 -3.72 17.33
CA ASP A 154 -8.51 -2.48 17.78
C ASP A 154 -7.56 -1.28 17.77
N CYS A 155 -6.25 -1.53 17.94
CA CYS A 155 -5.23 -0.49 17.78
C CYS A 155 -5.13 0.03 16.34
N GLY A 156 -5.63 -0.74 15.36
CA GLY A 156 -5.50 -0.43 13.95
C GLY A 156 -4.12 -0.75 13.36
N GLU A 157 -4.10 -1.09 12.08
CA GLU A 157 -2.89 -1.39 11.31
C GLU A 157 -3.01 -0.81 9.91
N ILE A 158 -1.91 -0.29 9.39
CA ILE A 158 -1.81 0.27 8.03
C ILE A 158 -0.61 -0.41 7.35
N ASP A 159 -0.87 -1.29 6.39
CA ASP A 159 0.16 -1.95 5.60
C ASP A 159 0.44 -1.10 4.36
N ILE A 160 1.47 -0.25 4.47
CA ILE A 160 1.83 0.71 3.41
C ILE A 160 2.34 -0.06 2.20
N MET A 161 3.15 -1.09 2.43
CA MET A 161 3.68 -2.00 1.43
C MET A 161 3.83 -3.39 2.01
N GLU A 162 3.28 -4.38 1.31
CA GLU A 162 3.61 -5.79 1.47
C GLU A 162 3.91 -6.39 0.09
N TYR A 163 4.91 -7.26 0.05
CA TYR A 163 5.22 -8.08 -1.10
C TYR A 163 5.36 -9.53 -0.66
N VAL A 164 4.89 -10.48 -1.46
CA VAL A 164 5.08 -11.90 -1.22
C VAL A 164 5.68 -12.56 -2.45
N GLY A 165 6.85 -13.16 -2.30
CA GLY A 165 7.61 -13.73 -3.40
C GLY A 165 6.93 -14.88 -4.16
N LYS A 166 5.84 -15.46 -3.61
CA LYS A 166 4.99 -16.43 -4.33
C LYS A 166 4.08 -15.79 -5.39
N ASN A 167 3.92 -14.46 -5.35
CA ASN A 167 3.09 -13.69 -6.28
C ASN A 167 3.92 -12.59 -6.97
N PRO A 168 4.91 -12.95 -7.77
CA PRO A 168 5.80 -11.97 -8.40
C PRO A 168 5.02 -10.96 -9.25
N GLY A 169 5.55 -9.73 -9.35
CA GLY A 169 4.91 -8.64 -10.09
C GLY A 169 3.65 -8.10 -9.42
N ARG A 170 3.47 -8.30 -8.12
CA ARG A 170 2.31 -7.79 -7.36
C ARG A 170 2.72 -7.27 -6.00
N VAL A 171 2.11 -6.15 -5.60
CA VAL A 171 2.22 -5.59 -4.26
C VAL A 171 0.85 -5.47 -3.62
N PHE A 172 0.82 -5.43 -2.30
CA PHE A 172 -0.39 -5.37 -1.51
C PHE A 172 -0.33 -4.18 -0.57
N THR A 173 -1.46 -3.54 -0.37
CA THR A 173 -1.68 -2.51 0.63
C THR A 173 -2.97 -2.82 1.37
N SER A 174 -2.98 -2.66 2.68
CA SER A 174 -4.13 -3.05 3.49
C SER A 174 -4.37 -2.10 4.66
N VAL A 175 -5.56 -2.15 5.23
CA VAL A 175 -5.81 -1.69 6.59
C VAL A 175 -6.53 -2.77 7.38
N HIS A 176 -6.14 -2.92 8.64
CA HIS A 176 -6.79 -3.82 9.58
C HIS A 176 -7.44 -3.03 10.70
N THR A 177 -8.69 -3.35 10.97
CA THR A 177 -9.54 -2.70 11.96
C THR A 177 -10.39 -3.75 12.67
N ARG A 178 -11.07 -3.41 13.75
CA ARG A 178 -12.01 -4.32 14.42
C ARG A 178 -13.05 -4.88 13.44
N SER A 179 -13.55 -4.04 12.53
CA SER A 179 -14.60 -4.45 11.58
C SER A 179 -14.10 -5.37 10.47
N SER A 180 -12.80 -5.35 10.15
CA SER A 180 -12.19 -6.24 9.15
C SER A 180 -10.67 -6.35 9.38
N HIS A 181 -10.20 -7.56 9.62
CA HIS A 181 -8.79 -7.86 9.92
C HIS A 181 -8.40 -9.26 9.47
N GLY A 182 -7.11 -9.62 9.56
CA GLY A 182 -6.57 -10.87 9.04
C GLY A 182 -6.74 -10.92 7.51
N ASN A 183 -7.64 -11.74 7.00
CA ASN A 183 -8.02 -11.71 5.59
C ASN A 183 -8.99 -10.54 5.34
N THR A 184 -8.49 -9.32 5.55
CA THR A 184 -9.30 -8.10 5.48
C THR A 184 -9.86 -7.85 4.09
N ILE A 185 -11.10 -7.34 4.02
CA ILE A 185 -11.70 -6.85 2.75
C ILE A 185 -11.11 -5.50 2.32
N ASN A 186 -10.40 -4.82 3.24
CA ASN A 186 -9.80 -3.50 3.02
C ASN A 186 -8.36 -3.64 2.50
N THR A 187 -8.16 -4.53 1.56
CA THR A 187 -6.88 -4.76 0.88
C THR A 187 -6.99 -4.43 -0.60
N LYS A 188 -5.85 -4.00 -1.19
CA LYS A 188 -5.71 -3.80 -2.62
C LYS A 188 -4.47 -4.54 -3.12
N THR A 189 -4.68 -5.42 -4.10
CA THR A 189 -3.58 -5.97 -4.90
C THR A 189 -3.35 -5.08 -6.10
N THR A 190 -2.10 -4.64 -6.29
CA THR A 190 -1.68 -3.82 -7.43
C THR A 190 -0.72 -4.59 -8.30
N SER A 191 -0.96 -4.60 -9.61
CA SER A 191 -0.03 -5.17 -10.59
C SER A 191 1.16 -4.24 -10.77
N ALA A 192 2.35 -4.77 -10.58
CA ALA A 192 3.63 -4.07 -10.68
C ALA A 192 4.68 -5.03 -11.29
N PRO A 193 4.64 -5.27 -12.61
CA PRO A 193 5.39 -6.37 -13.25
C PRO A 193 6.90 -6.35 -13.04
N ASN A 194 7.48 -5.17 -12.74
CA ASN A 194 8.94 -5.01 -12.58
C ASN A 194 9.31 -4.61 -11.14
N ILE A 195 8.46 -4.91 -10.18
CA ILE A 195 8.63 -4.48 -8.78
C ILE A 195 9.92 -5.03 -8.13
N GLU A 196 10.42 -6.14 -8.62
CA GLU A 196 11.63 -6.81 -8.14
C GLU A 196 12.90 -6.27 -8.77
N ASP A 197 12.80 -5.54 -9.90
CA ASP A 197 13.96 -5.19 -10.72
C ASP A 197 14.73 -4.00 -10.14
N ASP A 198 14.05 -3.04 -9.52
CA ASP A 198 14.62 -1.78 -9.03
C ASP A 198 13.96 -1.31 -7.72
N PHE A 199 14.40 -0.14 -7.26
CA PHE A 199 13.80 0.56 -6.13
C PHE A 199 12.48 1.24 -6.53
N HIS A 200 11.50 1.13 -5.66
CA HIS A 200 10.20 1.78 -5.79
C HIS A 200 9.85 2.56 -4.53
N VAL A 201 9.08 3.63 -4.68
CA VAL A 201 8.58 4.44 -3.57
C VAL A 201 7.18 4.00 -3.20
N PHE A 202 7.01 3.59 -1.95
CA PHE A 202 5.71 3.30 -1.37
C PHE A 202 5.36 4.39 -0.37
N ALA A 203 4.14 4.90 -0.45
CA ALA A 203 3.72 6.00 0.42
C ALA A 203 2.25 5.94 0.78
N ILE A 204 1.91 6.60 1.88
CA ILE A 204 0.53 6.97 2.20
C ILE A 204 0.39 8.49 2.31
N ASN A 205 -0.79 8.99 1.96
CA ASN A 205 -1.30 10.28 2.39
C ASN A 205 -2.43 10.01 3.39
N TRP A 206 -2.12 10.18 4.65
CA TRP A 206 -3.03 9.89 5.74
C TRP A 206 -3.61 11.18 6.31
N THR A 207 -4.92 11.24 6.39
CA THR A 207 -5.70 12.39 6.87
C THR A 207 -6.73 11.94 7.90
N GLU A 208 -7.48 12.87 8.46
CA GLU A 208 -8.60 12.56 9.36
C GLU A 208 -9.70 11.71 8.71
N SER A 209 -9.83 11.74 7.39
CA SER A 209 -10.98 11.16 6.67
C SER A 209 -10.65 10.09 5.65
N TYR A 210 -9.39 9.96 5.26
CA TYR A 210 -8.96 8.92 4.32
C TYR A 210 -7.46 8.61 4.45
N ILE A 211 -7.09 7.44 3.95
CA ILE A 211 -5.70 7.02 3.74
C ILE A 211 -5.59 6.67 2.25
N ASP A 212 -4.79 7.46 1.52
CA ASP A 212 -4.43 7.17 0.13
C ASP A 212 -3.09 6.43 0.09
N PHE A 213 -3.01 5.36 -0.66
CA PHE A 213 -1.82 4.56 -0.86
C PHE A 213 -1.24 4.80 -2.24
N TYR A 214 0.09 4.88 -2.32
CA TYR A 214 0.81 5.18 -3.55
C TYR A 214 1.91 4.14 -3.80
N LEU A 215 2.06 3.78 -5.07
CA LEU A 215 3.24 3.13 -5.62
C LEU A 215 3.86 4.11 -6.60
N ASP A 216 5.07 4.53 -6.33
CA ASP A 216 5.71 5.66 -6.98
C ASP A 216 4.78 6.90 -6.87
N GLU A 217 4.55 7.66 -7.90
CA GLU A 217 3.64 8.81 -7.87
C GLU A 217 2.16 8.43 -8.08
N ASN A 218 1.85 7.14 -8.28
CA ASN A 218 0.50 6.71 -8.63
C ASN A 218 -0.29 6.27 -7.41
N ARG A 219 -1.46 6.89 -7.18
CA ARG A 219 -2.38 6.41 -6.16
C ARG A 219 -3.00 5.09 -6.59
N VAL A 220 -2.74 4.04 -5.80
CA VAL A 220 -3.20 2.66 -6.09
C VAL A 220 -4.45 2.28 -5.29
N TYR A 221 -4.66 2.90 -4.13
CA TYR A 221 -5.81 2.60 -3.27
C TYR A 221 -6.20 3.82 -2.44
N ARG A 222 -7.48 3.92 -2.08
CA ARG A 222 -7.99 4.81 -1.03
C ARG A 222 -8.85 4.01 -0.07
N TYR A 223 -8.50 4.06 1.21
CA TYR A 223 -9.38 3.66 2.30
C TYR A 223 -10.07 4.90 2.88
N ALA A 224 -11.40 4.88 2.90
CA ALA A 224 -12.23 5.93 3.50
C ALA A 224 -13.55 5.31 3.96
N ALA A 225 -13.82 5.35 5.25
CA ALA A 225 -15.11 4.91 5.78
C ALA A 225 -16.18 5.99 5.54
N GLN A 226 -17.32 5.61 4.99
CA GLN A 226 -18.44 6.55 4.78
C GLN A 226 -18.94 7.16 6.10
N ILE A 227 -19.02 6.33 7.15
CA ILE A 227 -19.31 6.74 8.52
C ILE A 227 -18.18 6.15 9.36
N GLN A 228 -17.37 7.01 9.95
CA GLN A 228 -16.28 6.60 10.82
C GLN A 228 -16.81 6.21 12.19
N THR A 229 -16.41 5.05 12.66
CA THR A 229 -16.67 4.50 13.98
C THR A 229 -15.36 3.99 14.59
N ALA A 230 -15.31 3.73 15.88
CA ALA A 230 -14.14 3.13 16.51
C ALA A 230 -13.78 1.75 15.91
N GLU A 231 -14.77 1.06 15.31
CA GLU A 231 -14.57 -0.27 14.74
C GLU A 231 -13.93 -0.27 13.36
N ASN A 232 -14.13 0.79 12.57
CA ASN A 232 -13.65 0.88 11.19
C ASN A 232 -12.66 2.02 10.95
N TRP A 233 -12.45 2.93 11.90
CA TRP A 233 -11.56 4.07 11.76
C TRP A 233 -10.74 4.33 13.04
N PRO A 234 -9.84 3.43 13.43
CA PRO A 234 -8.93 3.66 14.57
C PRO A 234 -7.74 4.58 14.23
N PHE A 235 -7.78 5.27 13.08
CA PHE A 235 -6.65 6.00 12.48
C PHE A 235 -6.62 7.49 12.84
N ASN A 236 -7.18 7.88 13.98
CA ASN A 236 -7.20 9.27 14.49
C ASN A 236 -6.28 9.45 15.73
N LYS A 237 -5.25 8.65 15.82
CA LYS A 237 -4.26 8.61 16.90
C LYS A 237 -2.87 8.35 16.34
N ALA A 238 -1.84 8.37 17.19
CA ALA A 238 -0.47 8.10 16.78
C ALA A 238 -0.24 6.63 16.38
N PHE A 239 0.58 6.42 15.37
CA PHE A 239 1.06 5.12 14.90
C PHE A 239 2.58 5.13 14.84
N PHE A 240 3.20 4.01 15.16
CA PHE A 240 4.61 3.75 14.95
C PHE A 240 4.84 2.90 13.69
N LEU A 241 6.04 3.01 13.13
CA LEU A 241 6.41 2.33 11.89
C LEU A 241 7.15 1.03 12.17
N LEU A 242 6.99 0.06 11.26
CA LEU A 242 7.67 -1.23 11.30
C LEU A 242 8.23 -1.55 9.90
N ILE A 243 9.41 -2.18 9.90
CA ILE A 243 10.07 -2.74 8.71
C ILE A 243 10.55 -4.13 9.06
N ASN A 244 10.21 -5.11 8.22
CA ASN A 244 10.69 -6.48 8.40
C ASN A 244 10.78 -7.25 7.08
N LEU A 245 11.54 -8.34 7.13
CA LEU A 245 11.52 -9.38 6.11
C LEU A 245 11.12 -10.70 6.78
N ALA A 246 9.87 -11.09 6.65
CA ALA A 246 9.39 -12.38 7.13
C ALA A 246 9.74 -13.51 6.16
N VAL A 247 9.80 -14.73 6.68
CA VAL A 247 10.03 -15.96 5.91
C VAL A 247 8.89 -16.94 6.20
N GLY A 248 8.27 -17.45 5.14
CA GLY A 248 7.13 -18.36 5.28
C GLY A 248 5.85 -17.64 5.68
N GLY A 249 5.14 -18.23 6.61
CA GLY A 249 3.91 -17.70 7.16
C GLY A 249 2.67 -17.87 6.27
N ASN A 250 1.52 -17.48 6.82
CA ASN A 250 0.23 -17.63 6.14
C ASN A 250 0.19 -16.84 4.82
N PHE A 251 0.76 -15.64 4.82
CA PHE A 251 0.76 -14.77 3.63
C PHE A 251 1.98 -15.01 2.75
N GLY A 252 3.19 -15.17 3.29
CA GLY A 252 4.39 -15.48 2.52
C GLY A 252 4.30 -16.84 1.80
N GLY A 253 3.65 -17.81 2.44
CA GLY A 253 3.51 -19.18 1.94
C GLY A 253 4.77 -20.02 2.15
N PRO A 254 4.81 -21.25 1.64
CA PRO A 254 5.98 -22.12 1.80
C PRO A 254 7.20 -21.55 1.08
N VAL A 255 8.37 -21.71 1.68
CA VAL A 255 9.65 -21.40 1.04
C VAL A 255 9.92 -22.43 -0.05
N ALA A 256 10.14 -21.96 -1.28
CA ALA A 256 10.46 -22.87 -2.38
C ALA A 256 11.92 -23.34 -2.30
N ASN A 257 12.17 -24.60 -2.63
CA ASN A 257 13.54 -25.20 -2.63
C ASN A 257 14.53 -24.49 -3.57
N SER A 258 14.04 -23.66 -4.50
CA SER A 258 14.85 -22.87 -5.41
C SER A 258 15.31 -21.54 -4.82
N VAL A 259 14.89 -21.20 -3.61
CA VAL A 259 15.33 -19.97 -2.94
C VAL A 259 16.68 -20.21 -2.30
N GLU A 260 17.69 -19.54 -2.81
CA GLU A 260 19.03 -19.55 -2.24
C GLU A 260 19.18 -18.37 -1.28
N PHE A 261 19.55 -18.66 -0.03
CA PHE A 261 19.82 -17.65 1.00
C PHE A 261 21.32 -17.26 1.04
N PRO A 262 21.67 -16.03 1.49
CA PRO A 262 20.80 -15.02 2.02
C PRO A 262 19.95 -14.31 0.95
N LYS A 263 18.78 -13.80 1.38
CA LYS A 263 17.94 -12.89 0.60
C LYS A 263 17.87 -11.55 1.28
N GLU A 264 17.92 -10.49 0.49
CA GLU A 264 18.10 -9.13 1.01
C GLU A 264 16.95 -8.21 0.59
N TYR A 265 16.48 -7.47 1.57
CA TYR A 265 15.51 -6.38 1.43
C TYR A 265 16.25 -5.06 1.66
N PHE A 266 16.27 -4.20 0.64
CA PHE A 266 16.99 -2.94 0.65
C PHE A 266 16.02 -1.80 0.93
N ILE A 267 16.35 -0.95 1.88
CA ILE A 267 15.58 0.22 2.27
C ILE A 267 16.51 1.44 2.15
N ASP A 268 16.21 2.33 1.21
CA ASP A 268 16.99 3.54 0.94
C ASP A 268 16.70 4.61 1.98
N TYR A 269 15.44 4.90 2.22
CA TYR A 269 15.03 5.87 3.23
C TYR A 269 13.62 5.60 3.79
N VAL A 270 13.33 6.24 4.93
CA VAL A 270 11.98 6.47 5.43
C VAL A 270 11.81 7.96 5.71
N ARG A 271 10.73 8.57 5.21
CA ARG A 271 10.46 10.01 5.37
C ARG A 271 9.02 10.25 5.80
N VAL A 272 8.83 11.23 6.67
CA VAL A 272 7.51 11.68 7.14
C VAL A 272 7.36 13.19 6.94
N TYR A 273 6.28 13.58 6.31
CA TYR A 273 5.93 14.98 6.03
C TYR A 273 4.57 15.31 6.64
N GLN A 274 4.45 16.47 7.31
CA GLN A 274 3.21 16.96 7.93
C GLN A 274 2.89 18.42 7.55
#